data_cbc7e19e9c2112e2b0638ac968aabf28
#
_entry.id   cbc7e19e9c2112e2b0638ac968aabf28
#
_cell.length_a   1.000
_cell.length_b   1.000
_cell.length_c   1.000
_cell.angle_alpha   90.00
_cell.angle_beta   90.00
_cell.angle_gamma   90.00
#
_symmetry.space_group_name_H-M   'P 1'
#
loop_
_entity.id
_entity.type
_entity.pdbx_description
1 polymer ?
#
loop_
_entity_poly.entity_id
_entity_poly.type
_entity_poly.pdbx_seq_one_letter_code
_entity_poly.pdbx_strand_id
1 'polypeptide(L)'
;MRAPAPKEPVTEDLDPAADPYAAYAALRAKGPVHRVRAPGTGDSWLVVTHEAVRAALTDPRLRNDIRHSANWETDGGHAIGRNMLQSDPPQHTRLRRLVAGHFAPGRIAGLRPRMEAVARELLAQLPERGTTDLVSGYALPLPVTVICEVLGVPVADRAAFHTWSNELVMPTSEEAAAGSAGALTGYLTELIAEKTRSPDDSLLATLATTTGDASAGPLPGPGAGGLMPEELLGMAFLLLVAGHETTVNLISATLHSLLAHPDQLARLRADPSLTGGAVEESLRYNSPVHAGAFRFAAEPLDLAGTRIGAGDAVLVSLAAASRDPLAFPDPDRFDITRRPRGHLGFGHGPHHCLGAPLARAEATIALRLLLDRYPFLAFATDPADLTWRTSTLLRGLRELPLRLGRPGGRDSRGPPA
;
A
#
# COMPACT_ATOMS: atom_id res chain seq x y z
N MET A 1 39.16 -4.80 -19.90
CA MET A 1 37.76 -4.37 -19.76
C MET A 1 36.94 -5.06 -20.86
N ARG A 2 36.12 -6.03 -20.55
CA ARG A 2 35.13 -6.58 -21.50
C ARG A 2 34.02 -5.56 -21.66
N ALA A 3 33.67 -5.22 -22.89
CA ALA A 3 32.51 -4.41 -23.19
C ALA A 3 31.27 -5.01 -22.52
N PRO A 4 30.36 -4.19 -21.93
CA PRO A 4 29.12 -4.70 -21.40
C PRO A 4 28.35 -5.45 -22.50
N ALA A 5 27.81 -6.62 -22.18
CA ALA A 5 26.98 -7.37 -23.11
C ALA A 5 25.83 -6.45 -23.61
N PRO A 6 25.43 -6.58 -24.89
CA PRO A 6 24.36 -5.77 -25.43
C PRO A 6 23.13 -5.96 -24.56
N LYS A 7 22.59 -4.84 -24.05
CA LYS A 7 21.37 -4.84 -23.25
C LYS A 7 20.24 -5.33 -24.16
N GLU A 8 19.52 -6.35 -23.74
CA GLU A 8 18.31 -6.80 -24.47
C GLU A 8 17.38 -5.62 -24.74
N PRO A 9 16.71 -5.57 -25.91
CA PRO A 9 15.81 -4.48 -26.22
C PRO A 9 14.69 -4.40 -25.17
N VAL A 10 14.32 -3.18 -24.77
CA VAL A 10 13.16 -2.94 -23.88
C VAL A 10 11.93 -3.47 -24.60
N THR A 11 11.30 -4.47 -24.02
CA THR A 11 10.29 -5.25 -24.72
C THR A 11 8.89 -4.64 -24.67
N GLU A 12 8.55 -3.83 -23.70
CA GLU A 12 7.19 -3.24 -23.58
C GLU A 12 7.19 -1.99 -22.71
N ASP A 13 6.45 -0.96 -23.15
CA ASP A 13 6.03 0.13 -22.27
C ASP A 13 4.86 -0.38 -21.43
N LEU A 14 4.97 -0.27 -20.11
CA LEU A 14 3.85 -0.57 -19.23
C LEU A 14 2.88 0.62 -19.27
N ASP A 15 1.72 0.45 -19.90
CA ASP A 15 0.62 1.42 -19.79
C ASP A 15 -0.15 1.16 -18.48
N PRO A 16 -0.01 2.02 -17.48
CA PRO A 16 -0.71 1.84 -16.22
C PRO A 16 -2.21 2.11 -16.33
N ALA A 17 -2.70 2.73 -17.41
CA ALA A 17 -4.11 3.03 -17.62
C ALA A 17 -4.89 1.84 -18.20
N ALA A 18 -4.21 0.90 -18.87
CA ALA A 18 -4.80 -0.32 -19.39
C ALA A 18 -5.14 -1.34 -18.29
N ASP A 19 -5.84 -2.43 -18.64
CA ASP A 19 -5.99 -3.57 -17.72
C ASP A 19 -4.62 -4.22 -17.47
N PRO A 20 -4.01 -3.99 -16.29
CA PRO A 20 -2.66 -4.47 -16.02
C PRO A 20 -2.60 -6.00 -15.92
N TYR A 21 -3.72 -6.65 -15.62
CA TYR A 21 -3.74 -8.11 -15.43
C TYR A 21 -3.62 -8.87 -16.75
N ALA A 22 -4.24 -8.35 -17.82
CA ALA A 22 -4.07 -8.90 -19.15
C ALA A 22 -2.61 -8.76 -19.63
N ALA A 23 -1.98 -7.60 -19.40
CA ALA A 23 -0.57 -7.38 -19.70
C ALA A 23 0.34 -8.31 -18.89
N TYR A 24 0.09 -8.46 -17.59
CA TYR A 24 0.86 -9.40 -16.75
C TYR A 24 0.70 -10.86 -17.17
N ALA A 25 -0.49 -11.27 -17.62
CA ALA A 25 -0.69 -12.62 -18.15
C ALA A 25 0.11 -12.85 -19.43
N ALA A 26 0.14 -11.88 -20.34
CA ALA A 26 0.93 -11.93 -21.58
C ALA A 26 2.44 -12.00 -21.27
N LEU A 27 2.92 -11.22 -20.30
CA LEU A 27 4.32 -11.26 -19.88
C LEU A 27 4.67 -12.63 -19.25
N ARG A 28 3.85 -13.15 -18.33
CA ARG A 28 4.10 -14.47 -17.72
C ARG A 28 4.19 -15.59 -18.76
N ALA A 29 3.40 -15.51 -19.83
CA ALA A 29 3.46 -16.49 -20.91
C ALA A 29 4.80 -16.47 -21.68
N LYS A 30 5.49 -15.34 -21.70
CA LYS A 30 6.81 -15.17 -22.33
C LYS A 30 7.97 -15.55 -21.40
N GLY A 31 7.77 -15.45 -20.07
CA GLY A 31 8.81 -15.80 -19.08
C GLY A 31 8.63 -15.07 -17.72
N PRO A 32 9.51 -15.35 -16.76
CA PRO A 32 9.41 -14.83 -15.40
C PRO A 32 9.93 -13.40 -15.22
N VAL A 33 10.86 -12.95 -16.06
CA VAL A 33 11.58 -11.67 -15.91
C VAL A 33 11.67 -10.96 -17.25
N HIS A 34 11.30 -9.70 -17.29
CA HIS A 34 11.23 -8.89 -18.51
C HIS A 34 11.94 -7.56 -18.32
N ARG A 35 12.54 -7.05 -19.40
CA ARG A 35 13.07 -5.71 -19.43
C ARG A 35 11.95 -4.75 -19.84
N VAL A 36 11.66 -3.76 -18.99
CA VAL A 36 10.59 -2.80 -19.19
C VAL A 36 11.11 -1.37 -19.02
N ARG A 37 10.39 -0.41 -19.58
CA ARG A 37 10.57 0.99 -19.25
C ARG A 37 9.44 1.40 -18.32
N ALA A 38 9.79 1.73 -17.07
CA ALA A 38 8.83 2.19 -16.10
C ALA A 38 8.88 3.72 -15.97
N PRO A 39 7.73 4.40 -15.85
CA PRO A 39 7.70 5.84 -15.62
C PRO A 39 8.50 6.23 -14.39
N GLY A 40 9.34 7.26 -14.50
CA GLY A 40 10.14 7.82 -13.41
C GLY A 40 11.42 7.06 -13.06
N THR A 41 11.66 5.85 -13.61
CA THR A 41 12.85 5.03 -13.26
C THR A 41 13.65 4.58 -14.47
N GLY A 42 13.15 4.81 -15.68
CA GLY A 42 13.81 4.35 -16.91
C GLY A 42 13.79 2.83 -17.07
N ASP A 43 14.86 2.30 -17.66
CA ASP A 43 15.00 0.87 -17.92
C ASP A 43 15.14 0.08 -16.62
N SER A 44 14.25 -0.90 -16.42
CA SER A 44 14.16 -1.73 -15.21
C SER A 44 13.84 -3.18 -15.58
N TRP A 45 14.08 -4.10 -14.65
CA TRP A 45 13.64 -5.49 -14.78
C TRP A 45 12.32 -5.68 -14.04
N LEU A 46 11.30 -6.25 -14.68
CA LEU A 46 10.02 -6.59 -14.10
C LEU A 46 9.90 -8.09 -13.90
N VAL A 47 9.66 -8.51 -12.66
CA VAL A 47 9.48 -9.91 -12.28
C VAL A 47 7.99 -10.19 -12.10
N VAL A 48 7.42 -11.22 -12.78
CA VAL A 48 5.97 -11.40 -12.90
C VAL A 48 5.43 -12.77 -12.47
N THR A 49 6.28 -13.80 -12.27
CA THR A 49 5.83 -15.09 -11.75
C THR A 49 5.91 -15.17 -10.23
N HIS A 50 5.03 -15.94 -9.61
CA HIS A 50 4.97 -16.06 -8.15
C HIS A 50 6.29 -16.56 -7.55
N GLU A 51 6.88 -17.59 -8.13
CA GLU A 51 8.14 -18.16 -7.66
C GLU A 51 9.30 -17.16 -7.76
N ALA A 52 9.47 -16.52 -8.92
CA ALA A 52 10.55 -15.56 -9.14
C ALA A 52 10.38 -14.29 -8.28
N VAL A 53 9.16 -13.80 -8.08
CA VAL A 53 8.87 -12.68 -7.18
C VAL A 53 9.23 -13.03 -5.74
N ARG A 54 8.87 -14.21 -5.26
CA ARG A 54 9.25 -14.65 -3.91
C ARG A 54 10.77 -14.77 -3.75
N ALA A 55 11.44 -15.33 -4.74
CA ALA A 55 12.90 -15.42 -4.75
C ALA A 55 13.53 -14.02 -4.70
N ALA A 56 13.10 -13.10 -5.58
CA ALA A 56 13.60 -11.74 -5.62
C ALA A 56 13.35 -10.97 -4.31
N LEU A 57 12.21 -11.19 -3.64
CA LEU A 57 11.88 -10.53 -2.38
C LEU A 57 12.75 -10.98 -1.19
N THR A 58 13.41 -12.12 -1.31
CA THR A 58 14.28 -12.69 -0.25
C THR A 58 15.75 -12.76 -0.63
N ASP A 59 16.11 -12.41 -1.86
CA ASP A 59 17.51 -12.40 -2.29
C ASP A 59 18.27 -11.22 -1.66
N PRO A 60 19.30 -11.48 -0.84
CA PRO A 60 20.04 -10.42 -0.16
C PRO A 60 20.90 -9.57 -1.11
N ARG A 61 21.08 -9.98 -2.36
CA ARG A 61 21.77 -9.20 -3.39
C ARG A 61 20.88 -8.13 -4.01
N LEU A 62 19.56 -8.25 -3.86
CA LEU A 62 18.58 -7.25 -4.31
C LEU A 62 18.26 -6.30 -3.14
N ARG A 63 18.88 -5.13 -3.15
CA ARG A 63 18.84 -4.13 -2.09
C ARG A 63 17.71 -3.12 -2.27
N ASN A 64 17.16 -2.66 -1.16
CA ASN A 64 16.17 -1.57 -1.15
C ASN A 64 16.82 -0.18 -1.10
N ASP A 65 18.09 -0.11 -0.73
CA ASP A 65 18.84 1.14 -0.68
C ASP A 65 19.20 1.63 -2.09
N ILE A 66 18.68 2.81 -2.45
CA ILE A 66 18.87 3.42 -3.78
C ILE A 66 20.34 3.67 -4.11
N ARG A 67 21.22 3.76 -3.11
CA ARG A 67 22.67 3.92 -3.32
C ARG A 67 23.32 2.76 -4.08
N HIS A 68 22.63 1.63 -4.19
CA HIS A 68 23.03 0.52 -5.04
C HIS A 68 22.61 0.67 -6.52
N SER A 69 21.83 1.70 -6.87
CA SER A 69 21.44 1.98 -8.26
C SER A 69 22.62 2.49 -9.06
N ALA A 70 22.79 1.98 -10.29
CA ALA A 70 23.77 2.53 -11.23
C ALA A 70 23.49 3.97 -11.67
N ASN A 71 22.24 4.42 -11.54
CA ASN A 71 21.79 5.75 -11.91
C ASN A 71 21.67 6.70 -10.70
N TRP A 72 22.14 6.29 -9.53
CA TRP A 72 22.12 7.15 -8.36
C TRP A 72 23.22 8.21 -8.44
N GLU A 73 22.83 9.46 -8.51
CA GLU A 73 23.77 10.60 -8.61
C GLU A 73 23.75 11.50 -7.36
N THR A 74 22.66 11.49 -6.60
CA THR A 74 22.49 12.36 -5.42
C THR A 74 21.60 11.70 -4.34
N ASP A 75 21.63 12.26 -3.14
CA ASP A 75 20.82 11.81 -1.99
C ASP A 75 19.30 12.10 -2.13
N GLY A 76 18.82 12.50 -3.32
CA GLY A 76 17.40 12.81 -3.56
C GLY A 76 16.41 11.70 -3.21
N GLY A 77 16.86 10.45 -3.13
CA GLY A 77 16.04 9.33 -2.68
C GLY A 77 15.76 9.31 -1.17
N HIS A 78 16.45 10.17 -0.39
CA HIS A 78 16.26 10.31 1.06
C HIS A 78 15.79 11.71 1.45
N ALA A 79 15.15 12.44 0.52
CA ALA A 79 14.73 13.84 0.72
C ALA A 79 13.90 14.08 1.99
N ILE A 80 13.22 13.03 2.49
CA ILE A 80 12.38 13.08 3.71
C ILE A 80 12.98 12.21 4.83
N GLY A 81 14.27 11.90 4.77
CA GLY A 81 14.97 11.13 5.79
C GLY A 81 15.01 9.61 5.53
N ARG A 82 15.83 8.92 6.32
CA ARG A 82 16.06 7.48 6.21
C ARG A 82 14.97 6.69 6.91
N ASN A 83 14.45 5.67 6.26
CA ASN A 83 13.40 4.82 6.81
C ASN A 83 13.64 3.33 6.55
N MET A 84 12.84 2.47 7.18
CA MET A 84 13.01 1.01 7.06
C MET A 84 12.67 0.47 5.66
N LEU A 85 11.86 1.15 4.85
CA LEU A 85 11.52 0.66 3.50
C LEU A 85 12.70 0.80 2.53
N GLN A 86 13.47 1.87 2.69
CA GLN A 86 14.63 2.22 1.85
C GLN A 86 15.96 1.79 2.48
N SER A 87 15.94 0.85 3.41
CA SER A 87 17.12 0.36 4.12
C SER A 87 17.24 -1.16 4.00
N ASP A 88 18.46 -1.65 4.10
CA ASP A 88 18.80 -3.07 4.14
C ASP A 88 19.32 -3.47 5.52
N PRO A 89 19.35 -4.78 5.85
CA PRO A 89 20.02 -5.24 7.07
C PRO A 89 21.49 -4.81 7.12
N PRO A 90 22.02 -4.39 8.30
CA PRO A 90 21.40 -4.47 9.63
C PRO A 90 20.46 -3.28 9.98
N GLN A 91 20.53 -2.16 9.25
CA GLN A 91 19.78 -0.95 9.58
C GLN A 91 18.27 -1.18 9.49
N HIS A 92 17.77 -1.80 8.40
CA HIS A 92 16.38 -2.21 8.28
C HIS A 92 15.90 -2.98 9.52
N THR A 93 16.67 -3.98 9.95
CA THR A 93 16.30 -4.84 11.09
C THR A 93 16.18 -4.04 12.38
N ARG A 94 17.07 -3.07 12.60
CA ARG A 94 17.03 -2.18 13.77
C ARG A 94 15.79 -1.29 13.73
N LEU A 95 15.58 -0.54 12.63
CA LEU A 95 14.45 0.37 12.47
C LEU A 95 13.11 -0.37 12.60
N ARG A 96 12.98 -1.52 11.95
CA ARG A 96 11.77 -2.35 12.01
C ARG A 96 11.46 -2.81 13.42
N ARG A 97 12.48 -3.22 14.22
CA ARG A 97 12.31 -3.67 15.60
C ARG A 97 11.72 -2.58 16.50
N LEU A 98 12.11 -1.33 16.32
CA LEU A 98 11.64 -0.21 17.13
C LEU A 98 10.13 0.01 17.00
N VAL A 99 9.56 -0.28 15.83
CA VAL A 99 8.13 -0.03 15.56
C VAL A 99 7.26 -1.30 15.58
N ALA A 100 7.85 -2.49 15.49
CA ALA A 100 7.12 -3.75 15.30
C ALA A 100 6.09 -4.04 16.40
N GLY A 101 6.41 -3.70 17.64
CA GLY A 101 5.52 -3.90 18.80
C GLY A 101 4.18 -3.15 18.67
N HIS A 102 4.18 -1.98 18.05
CA HIS A 102 2.99 -1.15 17.87
C HIS A 102 2.01 -1.73 16.83
N PHE A 103 2.49 -2.59 15.93
CA PHE A 103 1.69 -3.27 14.90
C PHE A 103 1.45 -4.75 15.22
N ALA A 104 1.83 -5.20 16.43
CA ALA A 104 1.61 -6.57 16.86
C ALA A 104 0.09 -6.87 16.95
N PRO A 105 -0.34 -8.12 16.65
CA PRO A 105 -1.78 -8.48 16.61
C PRO A 105 -2.54 -8.13 17.89
N GLY A 106 -1.93 -8.29 19.06
CA GLY A 106 -2.56 -7.91 20.34
C GLY A 106 -2.81 -6.40 20.48
N ARG A 107 -1.85 -5.57 20.02
CA ARG A 107 -2.02 -4.11 20.02
C ARG A 107 -3.13 -3.68 19.05
N ILE A 108 -3.14 -4.26 17.85
CA ILE A 108 -4.20 -3.98 16.84
C ILE A 108 -5.58 -4.44 17.33
N ALA A 109 -5.65 -5.58 18.03
CA ALA A 109 -6.90 -6.02 18.64
C ALA A 109 -7.46 -4.97 19.64
N GLY A 110 -6.60 -4.31 20.41
CA GLY A 110 -6.98 -3.22 21.31
C GLY A 110 -7.50 -1.96 20.60
N LEU A 111 -7.11 -1.73 19.34
CA LEU A 111 -7.58 -0.59 18.53
C LEU A 111 -8.94 -0.85 17.84
N ARG A 112 -9.40 -2.11 17.77
CA ARG A 112 -10.66 -2.45 17.07
C ARG A 112 -11.89 -1.66 17.54
N PRO A 113 -12.15 -1.46 18.86
CA PRO A 113 -13.29 -0.66 19.30
C PRO A 113 -13.25 0.78 18.77
N ARG A 114 -12.05 1.37 18.69
CA ARG A 114 -11.90 2.74 18.15
C ARG A 114 -12.11 2.77 16.65
N MET A 115 -11.54 1.82 15.88
CA MET A 115 -11.80 1.68 14.45
C MET A 115 -13.29 1.52 14.15
N GLU A 116 -14.02 0.71 14.95
CA GLU A 116 -15.46 0.53 14.80
C GLU A 116 -16.23 1.81 15.12
N ALA A 117 -15.81 2.58 16.14
CA ALA A 117 -16.43 3.86 16.46
C ALA A 117 -16.25 4.85 15.29
N VAL A 118 -15.02 5.03 14.78
CA VAL A 118 -14.73 5.89 13.63
C VAL A 118 -15.56 5.47 12.41
N ALA A 119 -15.59 4.17 12.10
CA ALA A 119 -16.36 3.66 10.98
C ALA A 119 -17.85 3.97 11.11
N ARG A 120 -18.45 3.82 12.31
CA ARG A 120 -19.85 4.18 12.57
C ARG A 120 -20.10 5.68 12.49
N GLU A 121 -19.19 6.50 13.00
CA GLU A 121 -19.26 7.98 12.91
C GLU A 121 -19.30 8.42 11.44
N LEU A 122 -18.43 7.86 10.59
CA LEU A 122 -18.38 8.14 9.16
C LEU A 122 -19.65 7.64 8.44
N LEU A 123 -20.11 6.44 8.73
CA LEU A 123 -21.34 5.91 8.17
C LEU A 123 -22.57 6.74 8.56
N ALA A 124 -22.58 7.34 9.76
CA ALA A 124 -23.68 8.21 10.20
C ALA A 124 -23.76 9.53 9.40
N GLN A 125 -22.65 9.95 8.79
CA GLN A 125 -22.59 11.15 7.93
C GLN A 125 -23.04 10.87 6.48
N LEU A 126 -23.04 9.60 6.05
CA LEU A 126 -23.52 9.23 4.74
C LEU A 126 -25.06 9.29 4.66
N PRO A 127 -25.61 9.64 3.48
CA PRO A 127 -27.06 9.69 3.31
C PRO A 127 -27.68 8.30 3.47
N GLU A 128 -28.92 8.24 3.94
CA GLU A 128 -29.64 6.97 4.06
C GLU A 128 -29.99 6.35 2.70
N ARG A 129 -30.14 7.18 1.71
CA ARG A 129 -30.48 6.83 0.31
C ARG A 129 -29.86 7.84 -0.65
N GLY A 130 -29.71 7.43 -1.89
CA GLY A 130 -29.16 8.26 -2.97
C GLY A 130 -27.77 7.84 -3.36
N THR A 131 -27.08 8.69 -4.09
CA THR A 131 -25.72 8.43 -4.58
C THR A 131 -24.71 9.14 -3.69
N THR A 132 -23.63 8.46 -3.38
CA THR A 132 -22.45 9.02 -2.69
C THR A 132 -21.18 8.42 -3.27
N ASP A 133 -20.10 9.20 -3.24
CA ASP A 133 -18.77 8.65 -3.46
C ASP A 133 -18.25 8.00 -2.18
N LEU A 134 -18.02 6.71 -2.25
CA LEU A 134 -17.61 5.94 -1.07
C LEU A 134 -16.12 6.03 -0.78
N VAL A 135 -15.30 6.45 -1.76
CA VAL A 135 -13.88 6.69 -1.52
C VAL A 135 -13.73 7.88 -0.60
N SER A 136 -14.21 9.05 -0.99
CA SER A 136 -14.08 10.29 -0.20
C SER A 136 -14.92 10.29 1.07
N GLY A 137 -16.12 9.69 1.05
CA GLY A 137 -17.03 9.68 2.18
C GLY A 137 -16.73 8.64 3.26
N TYR A 138 -15.98 7.59 2.96
CA TYR A 138 -15.81 6.49 3.90
C TYR A 138 -14.44 5.79 3.83
N ALA A 139 -14.05 5.28 2.65
CA ALA A 139 -12.85 4.45 2.54
C ALA A 139 -11.57 5.23 2.85
N LEU A 140 -11.53 6.53 2.55
CA LEU A 140 -10.40 7.41 2.79
C LEU A 140 -10.36 7.93 4.24
N PRO A 141 -11.42 8.54 4.80
CA PRO A 141 -11.34 9.14 6.12
C PRO A 141 -11.11 8.11 7.24
N LEU A 142 -11.49 6.85 7.06
CA LEU A 142 -11.29 5.81 8.07
C LEU A 142 -9.80 5.51 8.32
N PRO A 143 -8.99 5.06 7.35
CA PRO A 143 -7.56 4.79 7.58
C PRO A 143 -6.76 6.04 7.93
N VAL A 144 -7.09 7.21 7.34
CA VAL A 144 -6.46 8.48 7.70
C VAL A 144 -6.66 8.79 9.18
N THR A 145 -7.90 8.67 9.67
CA THR A 145 -8.20 8.92 11.09
C THR A 145 -7.44 7.96 11.99
N VAL A 146 -7.45 6.67 11.67
CA VAL A 146 -6.81 5.64 12.50
C VAL A 146 -5.29 5.82 12.56
N ILE A 147 -4.63 6.02 11.41
CA ILE A 147 -3.16 6.19 11.41
C ILE A 147 -2.75 7.50 12.10
N CYS A 148 -3.51 8.57 11.91
CA CYS A 148 -3.27 9.83 12.61
C CYS A 148 -3.39 9.66 14.14
N GLU A 149 -4.38 8.91 14.62
CA GLU A 149 -4.52 8.61 16.05
C GLU A 149 -3.37 7.76 16.58
N VAL A 150 -2.97 6.73 15.85
CA VAL A 150 -1.82 5.87 16.23
C VAL A 150 -0.54 6.69 16.35
N LEU A 151 -0.32 7.63 15.45
CA LEU A 151 0.87 8.48 15.41
C LEU A 151 0.78 9.72 16.32
N GLY A 152 -0.41 10.09 16.78
CA GLY A 152 -0.62 11.26 17.62
C GLY A 152 -0.73 12.57 16.85
N VAL A 153 -1.21 12.53 15.59
CA VAL A 153 -1.51 13.71 14.78
C VAL A 153 -2.81 14.36 15.30
N PRO A 154 -2.82 15.65 15.64
CA PRO A 154 -4.00 16.37 16.08
C PRO A 154 -5.13 16.34 15.07
N VAL A 155 -6.38 16.36 15.55
CA VAL A 155 -7.58 16.31 14.67
C VAL A 155 -7.61 17.46 13.69
N ALA A 156 -7.22 18.66 14.13
CA ALA A 156 -7.22 19.87 13.31
C ALA A 156 -6.30 19.77 12.07
N ASP A 157 -5.25 18.95 12.14
CA ASP A 157 -4.20 18.90 11.12
C ASP A 157 -4.44 17.78 10.09
N ARG A 158 -5.39 16.87 10.36
CA ARG A 158 -5.62 15.67 9.53
C ARG A 158 -6.01 15.99 8.08
N ALA A 159 -6.74 17.07 7.86
CA ALA A 159 -7.13 17.50 6.51
C ALA A 159 -5.93 17.97 5.69
N ALA A 160 -5.07 18.81 6.28
CA ALA A 160 -3.85 19.28 5.64
C ALA A 160 -2.90 18.11 5.37
N PHE A 161 -2.71 17.25 6.36
CA PHE A 161 -1.92 16.03 6.22
C PHE A 161 -2.39 15.16 5.06
N HIS A 162 -3.70 14.91 4.95
CA HIS A 162 -4.26 14.13 3.85
C HIS A 162 -3.96 14.76 2.48
N THR A 163 -4.10 16.09 2.36
CA THR A 163 -3.80 16.80 1.11
C THR A 163 -2.35 16.61 0.69
N TRP A 164 -1.40 16.83 1.59
CA TRP A 164 0.03 16.65 1.30
C TRP A 164 0.39 15.21 0.96
N SER A 165 -0.13 14.26 1.71
CA SER A 165 0.13 12.84 1.50
C SER A 165 -0.41 12.34 0.16
N ASN A 166 -1.62 12.76 -0.23
CA ASN A 166 -2.22 12.40 -1.51
C ASN A 166 -1.39 12.93 -2.68
N GLU A 167 -0.90 14.17 -2.59
CA GLU A 167 -0.08 14.78 -3.64
C GLU A 167 1.29 14.08 -3.79
N LEU A 168 1.85 13.52 -2.70
CA LEU A 168 3.09 12.75 -2.76
C LEU A 168 2.93 11.38 -3.40
N VAL A 169 1.80 10.72 -3.15
CA VAL A 169 1.53 9.38 -3.69
C VAL A 169 1.07 9.45 -5.15
N MET A 170 0.40 10.55 -5.50
CA MET A 170 -0.24 10.75 -6.80
C MET A 170 -0.16 12.22 -7.23
N PRO A 171 1.01 12.64 -7.65
CA PRO A 171 1.29 14.03 -7.95
C PRO A 171 0.44 14.54 -9.11
N THR A 172 -0.11 15.73 -8.94
CA THR A 172 -0.75 16.49 -10.01
C THR A 172 0.30 17.21 -10.87
N SER A 173 1.45 17.55 -10.26
CA SER A 173 2.65 18.06 -10.93
C SER A 173 3.89 17.81 -10.04
N GLU A 174 5.09 17.89 -10.63
CA GLU A 174 6.36 17.81 -9.87
C GLU A 174 6.49 18.93 -8.84
N GLU A 175 6.05 20.14 -9.17
CA GLU A 175 6.07 21.29 -8.28
C GLU A 175 5.12 21.09 -7.08
N ALA A 176 3.89 20.59 -7.31
CA ALA A 176 2.93 20.30 -6.26
C ALA A 176 3.44 19.19 -5.33
N ALA A 177 4.06 18.15 -5.88
CA ALA A 177 4.69 17.07 -5.10
C ALA A 177 5.85 17.63 -4.23
N ALA A 178 6.73 18.44 -4.81
CA ALA A 178 7.85 19.05 -4.07
C ALA A 178 7.35 19.99 -2.96
N GLY A 179 6.33 20.80 -3.23
CA GLY A 179 5.69 21.67 -2.24
C GLY A 179 5.07 20.88 -1.08
N SER A 180 4.36 19.81 -1.40
CA SER A 180 3.75 18.93 -0.41
C SER A 180 4.78 18.16 0.42
N ALA A 181 5.89 17.74 -0.20
CA ALA A 181 7.01 17.12 0.51
C ALA A 181 7.62 18.09 1.54
N GLY A 182 7.85 19.35 1.14
CA GLY A 182 8.36 20.40 2.03
C GLY A 182 7.42 20.70 3.19
N ALA A 183 6.12 20.87 2.91
CA ALA A 183 5.10 21.14 3.92
C ALA A 183 4.97 19.99 4.93
N LEU A 184 4.92 18.73 4.45
CA LEU A 184 4.83 17.57 5.31
C LEU A 184 6.09 17.40 6.16
N THR A 185 7.28 17.63 5.59
CA THR A 185 8.55 17.58 6.32
C THR A 185 8.60 18.62 7.44
N GLY A 186 8.23 19.87 7.17
CA GLY A 186 8.13 20.93 8.17
C GLY A 186 7.17 20.56 9.30
N TYR A 187 5.96 20.14 8.94
CA TYR A 187 4.94 19.73 9.88
C TYR A 187 5.40 18.57 10.79
N LEU A 188 5.97 17.50 10.20
CA LEU A 188 6.47 16.36 10.99
C LEU A 188 7.62 16.75 11.92
N THR A 189 8.48 17.67 11.49
CA THR A 189 9.57 18.17 12.34
C THR A 189 9.01 18.89 13.57
N GLU A 190 8.01 19.74 13.40
CA GLU A 190 7.34 20.46 14.49
C GLU A 190 6.59 19.50 15.42
N LEU A 191 5.84 18.55 14.86
CA LEU A 191 5.10 17.54 15.62
C LEU A 191 6.05 16.66 16.46
N ILE A 192 7.16 16.21 15.89
CA ILE A 192 8.19 15.44 16.60
C ILE A 192 8.77 16.27 17.76
N ALA A 193 9.08 17.54 17.54
CA ALA A 193 9.59 18.43 18.59
C ALA A 193 8.55 18.65 19.71
N GLU A 194 7.26 18.75 19.37
CA GLU A 194 6.17 18.79 20.36
C GLU A 194 6.10 17.51 21.18
N LYS A 195 6.07 16.33 20.52
CA LYS A 195 6.00 15.02 21.18
C LYS A 195 7.23 14.73 22.05
N THR A 196 8.39 15.29 21.71
CA THR A 196 9.59 15.20 22.54
C THR A 196 9.46 16.03 23.81
N ARG A 197 8.87 17.23 23.71
CA ARG A 197 8.67 18.14 24.87
C ARG A 197 7.52 17.72 25.77
N SER A 198 6.47 17.19 25.18
CA SER A 198 5.23 16.79 25.87
C SER A 198 4.79 15.40 25.38
N PRO A 199 5.43 14.32 25.84
CA PRO A 199 5.12 12.96 25.41
C PRO A 199 3.70 12.55 25.81
N ASP A 200 3.04 11.81 24.89
CA ASP A 200 1.77 11.12 25.09
C ASP A 200 1.93 9.61 24.77
N ASP A 201 0.81 8.87 24.75
CA ASP A 201 0.81 7.43 24.43
C ASP A 201 0.93 7.12 22.93
N SER A 202 1.20 8.11 22.08
CA SER A 202 1.33 7.93 20.64
C SER A 202 2.62 7.26 20.23
N LEU A 203 2.61 6.67 19.03
CA LEU A 203 3.80 6.04 18.47
C LEU A 203 4.92 7.09 18.25
N LEU A 204 4.61 8.29 17.78
CA LEU A 204 5.62 9.33 17.60
C LEU A 204 6.27 9.76 18.93
N ALA A 205 5.50 9.89 20.00
CA ALA A 205 6.06 10.18 21.33
C ALA A 205 6.98 9.06 21.80
N THR A 206 6.56 7.81 21.63
CA THR A 206 7.40 6.64 21.95
C THR A 206 8.70 6.65 21.15
N LEU A 207 8.65 6.92 19.86
CA LEU A 207 9.84 6.98 19.00
C LEU A 207 10.74 8.16 19.33
N ALA A 208 10.16 9.33 19.60
CA ALA A 208 10.89 10.55 19.95
C ALA A 208 11.64 10.43 21.28
N THR A 209 11.08 9.70 22.25
CA THR A 209 11.72 9.45 23.54
C THR A 209 12.74 8.30 23.50
N THR A 210 12.71 7.48 22.46
CA THR A 210 13.67 6.38 22.22
C THR A 210 14.91 6.88 21.44
N THR A 211 15.05 8.18 21.20
CA THR A 211 16.21 8.75 20.50
C THR A 211 17.48 8.47 21.30
N GLY A 212 18.47 7.86 20.64
CA GLY A 212 19.80 7.62 21.24
C GLY A 212 20.58 8.91 21.36
N ASP A 213 21.49 8.95 22.32
CA ASP A 213 22.47 10.01 22.50
C ASP A 213 23.31 10.14 21.20
N ALA A 214 23.19 11.27 20.51
CA ALA A 214 23.93 11.55 19.29
C ALA A 214 25.47 11.61 19.52
N SER A 215 25.92 11.55 20.80
CA SER A 215 27.33 11.51 21.20
C SER A 215 27.95 10.12 21.14
N ALA A 216 27.15 9.05 21.00
CA ALA A 216 27.63 7.67 20.90
C ALA A 216 28.00 7.35 19.44
N GLY A 217 29.12 7.82 18.96
CA GLY A 217 29.84 7.52 17.71
C GLY A 217 29.16 6.84 16.53
N PRO A 218 29.77 6.76 15.35
CA PRO A 218 29.16 6.17 14.18
C PRO A 218 28.93 4.67 14.36
N LEU A 219 27.67 4.27 14.45
CA LEU A 219 27.12 2.91 14.57
C LEU A 219 27.19 2.29 15.98
N PRO A 220 26.12 2.42 16.80
CA PRO A 220 25.93 1.51 17.91
C PRO A 220 25.75 0.08 17.36
N GLY A 221 26.42 -0.88 18.02
CA GLY A 221 26.33 -2.30 17.70
C GLY A 221 24.88 -2.81 17.65
N PRO A 222 24.62 -4.01 17.11
CA PRO A 222 23.28 -4.54 16.95
C PRO A 222 22.58 -4.72 18.30
N GLY A 223 21.80 -3.73 18.73
CA GLY A 223 21.01 -3.77 19.96
C GLY A 223 20.98 -2.52 20.82
N ALA A 224 21.85 -1.54 20.59
CA ALA A 224 21.92 -0.30 21.37
C ALA A 224 21.82 0.93 20.45
N GLY A 225 20.79 1.74 20.62
CA GLY A 225 20.68 3.05 20.00
C GLY A 225 19.26 3.35 19.52
N GLY A 226 18.73 4.47 19.98
CA GLY A 226 17.49 5.06 19.50
C GLY A 226 17.59 5.51 18.03
N LEU A 227 16.56 6.20 17.57
CA LEU A 227 16.52 6.78 16.22
C LEU A 227 17.41 8.03 16.16
N MET A 228 18.14 8.17 15.05
CA MET A 228 18.72 9.46 14.69
C MET A 228 17.60 10.41 14.26
N PRO A 229 17.75 11.74 14.37
CA PRO A 229 16.70 12.69 14.00
C PRO A 229 16.16 12.49 12.57
N GLU A 230 17.04 12.26 11.61
CA GLU A 230 16.69 11.96 10.22
C GLU A 230 15.95 10.62 10.04
N GLU A 231 16.27 9.62 10.87
CA GLU A 231 15.56 8.33 10.88
C GLU A 231 14.17 8.47 11.50
N LEU A 232 14.05 9.26 12.57
CA LEU A 232 12.75 9.53 13.21
C LEU A 232 11.81 10.23 12.23
N LEU A 233 12.29 11.25 11.53
CA LEU A 233 11.53 11.95 10.49
C LEU A 233 11.14 11.00 9.35
N GLY A 234 12.09 10.25 8.81
CA GLY A 234 11.84 9.30 7.74
C GLY A 234 10.89 8.17 8.12
N MET A 235 10.97 7.67 9.36
CA MET A 235 10.05 6.66 9.89
C MET A 235 8.65 7.23 10.10
N ALA A 236 8.51 8.45 10.64
CA ALA A 236 7.24 9.13 10.80
C ALA A 236 6.55 9.33 9.44
N PHE A 237 7.30 9.83 8.47
CA PHE A 237 6.83 9.99 7.09
C PHE A 237 6.36 8.67 6.49
N LEU A 238 7.20 7.62 6.55
CA LEU A 238 6.85 6.31 6.01
C LEU A 238 5.56 5.74 6.62
N LEU A 239 5.45 5.77 7.94
CA LEU A 239 4.30 5.21 8.64
C LEU A 239 3.00 5.95 8.32
N LEU A 240 3.09 7.27 8.18
CA LEU A 240 1.95 8.09 7.78
C LEU A 240 1.51 7.80 6.35
N VAL A 241 2.42 7.92 5.38
CA VAL A 241 2.07 7.81 3.95
C VAL A 241 1.68 6.37 3.58
N ALA A 242 2.48 5.37 3.99
CA ALA A 242 2.18 3.97 3.68
C ALA A 242 0.98 3.42 4.45
N GLY A 243 0.63 4.04 5.59
CA GLY A 243 -0.37 3.51 6.53
C GLY A 243 -1.82 3.74 6.12
N HIS A 244 -2.13 4.67 5.22
CA HIS A 244 -3.53 4.94 4.86
C HIS A 244 -3.85 4.66 3.39
N GLU A 245 -3.09 5.16 2.42
CA GLU A 245 -3.44 5.10 0.99
C GLU A 245 -3.65 3.65 0.50
N THR A 246 -2.80 2.73 0.93
CA THR A 246 -2.93 1.31 0.58
C THR A 246 -4.19 0.67 1.15
N THR A 247 -4.62 1.09 2.35
CA THR A 247 -5.85 0.60 3.00
C THR A 247 -7.10 1.21 2.36
N VAL A 248 -7.07 2.49 1.98
CA VAL A 248 -8.12 3.13 1.16
C VAL A 248 -8.37 2.32 -0.11
N ASN A 249 -7.30 2.00 -0.82
CA ASN A 249 -7.37 1.23 -2.05
C ASN A 249 -7.84 -0.21 -1.79
N LEU A 250 -7.48 -0.82 -0.65
CA LEU A 250 -7.97 -2.15 -0.27
C LEU A 250 -9.48 -2.16 -0.02
N ILE A 251 -9.99 -1.20 0.75
CA ILE A 251 -11.42 -1.10 1.07
C ILE A 251 -12.23 -0.88 -0.23
N SER A 252 -11.83 0.10 -1.04
CA SER A 252 -12.53 0.43 -2.27
C SER A 252 -12.45 -0.68 -3.32
N ALA A 253 -11.28 -1.32 -3.50
CA ALA A 253 -11.11 -2.43 -4.44
C ALA A 253 -11.89 -3.69 -4.00
N THR A 254 -11.96 -3.97 -2.69
CA THR A 254 -12.75 -5.10 -2.18
C THR A 254 -14.24 -4.87 -2.44
N LEU A 255 -14.73 -3.68 -2.17
CA LEU A 255 -16.13 -3.34 -2.41
C LEU A 255 -16.47 -3.35 -3.89
N HIS A 256 -15.60 -2.77 -4.74
CA HIS A 256 -15.74 -2.86 -6.20
C HIS A 256 -15.81 -4.33 -6.66
N SER A 257 -14.90 -5.18 -6.20
CA SER A 257 -14.85 -6.59 -6.61
C SER A 257 -16.11 -7.35 -6.16
N LEU A 258 -16.62 -7.08 -4.95
CA LEU A 258 -17.87 -7.67 -4.47
C LEU A 258 -19.09 -7.23 -5.29
N LEU A 259 -19.16 -5.95 -5.66
CA LEU A 259 -20.26 -5.42 -6.49
C LEU A 259 -20.20 -5.92 -7.94
N ALA A 260 -18.98 -6.12 -8.47
CA ALA A 260 -18.77 -6.70 -9.79
C ALA A 260 -19.05 -8.23 -9.84
N HIS A 261 -19.16 -8.90 -8.67
CA HIS A 261 -19.45 -10.33 -8.55
C HIS A 261 -20.65 -10.53 -7.60
N PRO A 262 -21.90 -10.31 -8.08
CA PRO A 262 -23.10 -10.32 -7.25
C PRO A 262 -23.35 -11.64 -6.50
N ASP A 263 -22.91 -12.76 -7.05
CA ASP A 263 -22.98 -14.08 -6.42
C ASP A 263 -22.09 -14.16 -5.17
N GLN A 264 -20.90 -13.54 -5.23
CA GLN A 264 -19.97 -13.47 -4.10
C GLN A 264 -20.48 -12.51 -3.02
N LEU A 265 -21.05 -11.36 -3.43
CA LEU A 265 -21.70 -10.44 -2.50
C LEU A 265 -22.91 -11.07 -1.81
N ALA A 266 -23.75 -11.82 -2.54
CA ALA A 266 -24.87 -12.53 -1.96
C ALA A 266 -24.40 -13.59 -0.95
N ARG A 267 -23.32 -14.32 -1.26
CA ARG A 267 -22.70 -15.30 -0.36
C ARG A 267 -22.16 -14.64 0.91
N LEU A 268 -21.47 -13.47 0.78
CA LEU A 268 -20.97 -12.70 1.92
C LEU A 268 -22.12 -12.20 2.83
N ARG A 269 -23.23 -11.78 2.23
CA ARG A 269 -24.42 -11.35 2.99
C ARG A 269 -25.09 -12.51 3.73
N ALA A 270 -25.10 -13.71 3.14
CA ALA A 270 -25.62 -14.91 3.78
C ALA A 270 -24.73 -15.40 4.93
N ASP A 271 -23.42 -15.21 4.80
CA ASP A 271 -22.43 -15.59 5.82
C ASP A 271 -21.39 -14.47 6.04
N PRO A 272 -21.65 -13.52 6.97
CA PRO A 272 -20.73 -12.43 7.29
C PRO A 272 -19.36 -12.88 7.83
N SER A 273 -19.21 -14.14 8.25
CA SER A 273 -17.91 -14.67 8.68
C SER A 273 -16.89 -14.72 7.54
N LEU A 274 -17.34 -14.70 6.29
CA LEU A 274 -16.52 -14.65 5.08
C LEU A 274 -15.88 -13.27 4.82
N THR A 275 -16.19 -12.23 5.61
CA THR A 275 -15.64 -10.87 5.38
C THR A 275 -14.11 -10.87 5.34
N GLY A 276 -13.46 -11.60 6.26
CA GLY A 276 -12.00 -11.74 6.23
C GLY A 276 -11.49 -12.43 4.95
N GLY A 277 -12.21 -13.46 4.48
CA GLY A 277 -11.92 -14.13 3.21
C GLY A 277 -12.06 -13.20 2.00
N ALA A 278 -13.07 -12.34 1.98
CA ALA A 278 -13.26 -11.34 0.93
C ALA A 278 -12.10 -10.32 0.87
N VAL A 279 -11.59 -9.90 2.03
CA VAL A 279 -10.41 -9.02 2.11
C VAL A 279 -9.16 -9.71 1.57
N GLU A 280 -8.89 -10.95 1.99
CA GLU A 280 -7.73 -11.72 1.51
C GLU A 280 -7.83 -12.02 0.00
N GLU A 281 -9.01 -12.36 -0.49
CA GLU A 281 -9.20 -12.60 -1.91
C GLU A 281 -9.07 -11.31 -2.73
N SER A 282 -9.49 -10.16 -2.20
CA SER A 282 -9.26 -8.87 -2.84
C SER A 282 -7.78 -8.53 -2.92
N LEU A 283 -7.01 -8.77 -1.85
CA LEU A 283 -5.55 -8.62 -1.84
C LEU A 283 -4.86 -9.47 -2.90
N ARG A 284 -5.39 -10.65 -3.18
CA ARG A 284 -4.92 -11.53 -4.24
C ARG A 284 -5.38 -11.04 -5.63
N TYR A 285 -6.68 -10.81 -5.78
CA TYR A 285 -7.34 -10.59 -7.06
C TYR A 285 -7.18 -9.17 -7.60
N ASN A 286 -7.28 -8.17 -6.74
CA ASN A 286 -7.23 -6.74 -7.09
C ASN A 286 -6.37 -6.00 -6.07
N SER A 287 -5.08 -6.35 -6.04
CA SER A 287 -4.13 -5.83 -5.04
C SER A 287 -4.00 -4.30 -5.12
N PRO A 288 -4.10 -3.57 -4.00
CA PRO A 288 -3.83 -2.13 -3.97
C PRO A 288 -2.36 -1.79 -4.28
N VAL A 289 -1.44 -2.72 -4.02
CA VAL A 289 -0.02 -2.58 -4.34
C VAL A 289 0.30 -3.51 -5.52
N HIS A 290 0.50 -2.93 -6.70
CA HIS A 290 0.80 -3.67 -7.91
C HIS A 290 2.24 -4.15 -7.96
N ALA A 291 3.17 -3.31 -7.50
CA ALA A 291 4.57 -3.69 -7.41
C ALA A 291 5.15 -3.30 -6.05
N GLY A 292 6.12 -4.08 -5.58
CA GLY A 292 6.91 -3.74 -4.41
C GLY A 292 7.81 -2.53 -4.67
N ALA A 293 8.40 -1.97 -3.61
CA ALA A 293 9.42 -0.94 -3.76
C ALA A 293 10.57 -1.45 -4.65
N PHE A 294 11.17 -0.54 -5.41
CA PHE A 294 12.31 -0.85 -6.25
C PHE A 294 13.43 -1.52 -5.45
N ARG A 295 14.09 -2.46 -6.10
CA ARG A 295 15.30 -3.10 -5.61
C ARG A 295 16.42 -2.86 -6.60
N PHE A 296 17.63 -2.86 -6.11
CA PHE A 296 18.82 -2.62 -6.89
C PHE A 296 19.79 -3.78 -6.70
N ALA A 297 20.33 -4.31 -7.80
CA ALA A 297 21.27 -5.41 -7.74
C ALA A 297 22.62 -4.90 -7.20
N ALA A 298 23.01 -5.29 -6.00
CA ALA A 298 24.29 -4.90 -5.41
C ALA A 298 25.48 -5.53 -6.13
N GLU A 299 25.26 -6.67 -6.79
CA GLU A 299 26.21 -7.41 -7.61
C GLU A 299 25.49 -8.10 -8.76
N PRO A 300 26.18 -8.55 -9.81
CA PRO A 300 25.54 -9.31 -10.88
C PRO A 300 24.96 -10.62 -10.35
N LEU A 301 23.68 -10.91 -10.70
CA LEU A 301 23.00 -12.14 -10.29
C LEU A 301 22.23 -12.76 -11.46
N ASP A 302 21.92 -14.04 -11.34
CA ASP A 302 20.91 -14.71 -12.15
C ASP A 302 19.58 -14.74 -11.37
N LEU A 303 18.50 -14.30 -12.01
CA LEU A 303 17.15 -14.33 -11.47
C LEU A 303 16.26 -15.10 -12.44
N ALA A 304 15.90 -16.32 -12.06
CA ALA A 304 15.05 -17.22 -12.87
C ALA A 304 15.53 -17.34 -14.33
N GLY A 305 16.85 -17.51 -14.54
CA GLY A 305 17.48 -17.68 -15.85
C GLY A 305 17.81 -16.37 -16.59
N THR A 306 17.51 -15.22 -15.97
CA THR A 306 17.82 -13.90 -16.55
C THR A 306 18.99 -13.25 -15.82
N ARG A 307 19.99 -12.80 -16.57
CA ARG A 307 21.17 -12.11 -16.01
C ARG A 307 20.83 -10.65 -15.70
N ILE A 308 20.89 -10.28 -14.43
CA ILE A 308 20.74 -8.92 -13.90
C ILE A 308 22.14 -8.35 -13.65
N GLY A 309 22.42 -7.14 -14.13
CA GLY A 309 23.68 -6.45 -13.90
C GLY A 309 23.74 -5.76 -12.54
N ALA A 310 24.96 -5.52 -12.05
CA ALA A 310 25.13 -4.68 -10.86
C ALA A 310 24.57 -3.28 -11.11
N GLY A 311 23.83 -2.74 -10.14
CA GLY A 311 23.18 -1.42 -10.23
C GLY A 311 21.86 -1.40 -11.00
N ASP A 312 21.48 -2.50 -11.66
CA ASP A 312 20.19 -2.58 -12.36
C ASP A 312 19.03 -2.51 -11.36
N ALA A 313 17.99 -1.76 -11.75
CA ALA A 313 16.75 -1.67 -11.00
C ALA A 313 15.85 -2.89 -11.29
N VAL A 314 15.28 -3.46 -10.24
CA VAL A 314 14.35 -4.61 -10.29
C VAL A 314 13.04 -4.23 -9.63
N LEU A 315 11.95 -4.37 -10.36
CA LEU A 315 10.58 -4.20 -9.89
C LEU A 315 9.92 -5.57 -9.80
N VAL A 316 9.31 -5.89 -8.67
CA VAL A 316 8.60 -7.15 -8.45
C VAL A 316 7.10 -6.91 -8.49
N SER A 317 6.38 -7.51 -9.44
CA SER A 317 4.93 -7.35 -9.52
C SER A 317 4.21 -8.29 -8.55
N LEU A 318 3.74 -7.72 -7.44
CA LEU A 318 2.95 -8.45 -6.44
C LEU A 318 1.59 -8.85 -7.01
N ALA A 319 1.00 -7.99 -7.84
CA ALA A 319 -0.29 -8.22 -8.48
C ALA A 319 -0.20 -9.35 -9.54
N ALA A 320 0.83 -9.33 -10.39
CA ALA A 320 1.05 -10.40 -11.37
C ALA A 320 1.27 -11.75 -10.68
N ALA A 321 2.12 -11.78 -9.65
CA ALA A 321 2.42 -12.98 -8.88
C ALA A 321 1.20 -13.54 -8.15
N SER A 322 0.30 -12.68 -7.66
CA SER A 322 -0.94 -13.08 -6.97
C SER A 322 -2.01 -13.60 -7.93
N ARG A 323 -1.82 -13.47 -9.26
CA ARG A 323 -2.65 -14.06 -10.31
C ARG A 323 -1.88 -15.08 -11.17
N ASP A 324 -0.80 -15.63 -10.65
CA ASP A 324 -0.06 -16.70 -11.34
C ASP A 324 -0.84 -18.02 -11.27
N PRO A 325 -1.22 -18.65 -12.41
CA PRO A 325 -1.98 -19.90 -12.44
C PRO A 325 -1.20 -21.08 -11.85
N LEU A 326 0.14 -21.02 -11.81
CA LEU A 326 0.96 -22.04 -11.17
C LEU A 326 0.87 -21.98 -9.63
N ALA A 327 0.53 -20.83 -9.07
CA ALA A 327 0.36 -20.66 -7.63
C ALA A 327 -1.11 -20.69 -7.18
N PHE A 328 -2.01 -20.21 -8.04
CA PHE A 328 -3.44 -20.06 -7.74
C PHE A 328 -4.29 -20.65 -8.87
N PRO A 329 -4.93 -21.82 -8.69
CA PRO A 329 -5.89 -22.35 -9.67
C PRO A 329 -7.00 -21.32 -9.94
N ASP A 330 -7.42 -21.20 -11.21
CA ASP A 330 -8.43 -20.22 -11.66
C ASP A 330 -8.12 -18.80 -11.13
N PRO A 331 -6.94 -18.22 -11.46
CA PRO A 331 -6.46 -17.00 -10.81
C PRO A 331 -7.32 -15.78 -11.10
N ASP A 332 -8.05 -15.80 -12.22
CA ASP A 332 -8.92 -14.70 -12.67
C ASP A 332 -10.36 -14.84 -12.17
N ARG A 333 -10.66 -15.86 -11.39
CA ARG A 333 -11.92 -15.99 -10.67
C ARG A 333 -11.82 -15.35 -9.29
N PHE A 334 -12.72 -14.40 -9.00
CA PHE A 334 -12.90 -13.86 -7.66
C PHE A 334 -13.77 -14.81 -6.81
N ASP A 335 -13.22 -15.34 -5.73
CA ASP A 335 -13.90 -16.33 -4.88
C ASP A 335 -13.56 -16.08 -3.41
N ILE A 336 -14.50 -15.50 -2.66
CA ILE A 336 -14.31 -15.15 -1.24
C ILE A 336 -14.17 -16.35 -0.30
N THR A 337 -14.45 -17.56 -0.79
CA THR A 337 -14.26 -18.81 -0.04
C THR A 337 -12.89 -19.43 -0.27
N ARG A 338 -12.14 -18.90 -1.22
CA ARG A 338 -10.76 -19.31 -1.45
C ARG A 338 -9.95 -19.11 -0.18
N ARG A 339 -9.03 -20.02 0.07
CA ARG A 339 -8.02 -19.85 1.10
C ARG A 339 -6.72 -19.35 0.42
N PRO A 340 -6.58 -18.03 0.17
CA PRO A 340 -5.48 -17.51 -0.65
C PRO A 340 -4.18 -17.42 0.18
N ARG A 341 -3.77 -18.57 0.73
CA ARG A 341 -2.47 -18.64 1.41
C ARG A 341 -1.37 -18.41 0.39
N GLY A 342 -0.46 -17.49 0.70
CA GLY A 342 0.69 -17.21 -0.13
C GLY A 342 0.49 -16.14 -1.18
N HIS A 343 -0.64 -15.42 -1.22
CA HIS A 343 -0.71 -14.19 -2.02
C HIS A 343 0.33 -13.18 -1.56
N LEU A 344 0.79 -12.35 -2.47
CA LEU A 344 1.86 -11.41 -2.21
C LEU A 344 1.38 -9.95 -2.02
N GLY A 345 0.09 -9.73 -1.79
CA GLY A 345 -0.48 -8.39 -1.60
C GLY A 345 0.13 -7.59 -0.42
N PHE A 346 0.77 -8.27 0.53
CA PHE A 346 1.57 -7.65 1.61
C PHE A 346 3.08 -7.85 1.44
N GLY A 347 3.54 -8.25 0.27
CA GLY A 347 4.93 -8.59 0.03
C GLY A 347 5.36 -9.91 0.68
N HIS A 348 6.67 -10.13 0.76
CA HIS A 348 7.29 -11.33 1.34
C HIS A 348 8.69 -11.02 1.88
N GLY A 349 9.21 -11.86 2.78
CA GLY A 349 10.58 -11.73 3.30
C GLY A 349 10.75 -10.59 4.31
N PRO A 350 11.97 -10.01 4.42
CA PRO A 350 12.29 -9.01 5.45
C PRO A 350 11.38 -7.77 5.42
N HIS A 351 10.95 -7.35 4.24
CA HIS A 351 10.06 -6.20 4.02
C HIS A 351 8.57 -6.56 3.95
N HIS A 352 8.14 -7.75 4.40
CA HIS A 352 6.71 -8.06 4.53
C HIS A 352 6.01 -6.96 5.31
N CYS A 353 4.83 -6.52 4.83
CA CYS A 353 4.12 -5.36 5.35
C CYS A 353 3.94 -5.42 6.88
N LEU A 354 4.46 -4.41 7.56
CA LEU A 354 4.34 -4.28 9.01
C LEU A 354 2.91 -4.01 9.44
N GLY A 355 2.18 -3.18 8.65
CA GLY A 355 0.80 -2.79 8.88
C GLY A 355 -0.24 -3.84 8.46
N ALA A 356 0.16 -5.02 7.99
CA ALA A 356 -0.79 -6.03 7.52
C ALA A 356 -1.90 -6.39 8.51
N PRO A 357 -1.63 -6.53 9.84
CA PRO A 357 -2.71 -6.75 10.82
C PRO A 357 -3.68 -5.57 10.92
N LEU A 358 -3.18 -4.33 10.83
CA LEU A 358 -3.98 -3.11 10.88
C LEU A 358 -4.88 -3.00 9.64
N ALA A 359 -4.32 -3.09 8.44
CA ALA A 359 -5.05 -3.01 7.18
C ALA A 359 -6.16 -4.06 7.09
N ARG A 360 -5.90 -5.30 7.53
CA ARG A 360 -6.90 -6.36 7.61
C ARG A 360 -8.04 -6.02 8.56
N ALA A 361 -7.71 -5.48 9.73
CA ALA A 361 -8.72 -5.10 10.73
C ALA A 361 -9.60 -3.97 10.21
N GLU A 362 -9.00 -2.92 9.66
CA GLU A 362 -9.72 -1.77 9.09
C GLU A 362 -10.62 -2.19 7.92
N ALA A 363 -10.10 -2.91 6.94
CA ALA A 363 -10.89 -3.34 5.79
C ALA A 363 -12.04 -4.27 6.20
N THR A 364 -11.80 -5.20 7.13
CA THR A 364 -12.85 -6.11 7.63
C THR A 364 -13.94 -5.34 8.38
N ILE A 365 -13.58 -4.39 9.24
CA ILE A 365 -14.51 -3.54 9.99
C ILE A 365 -15.31 -2.66 9.03
N ALA A 366 -14.60 -2.00 8.10
CA ALA A 366 -15.21 -1.11 7.12
C ALA A 366 -16.29 -1.82 6.30
N LEU A 367 -15.96 -2.98 5.74
CA LEU A 367 -16.87 -3.75 4.89
C LEU A 367 -18.06 -4.27 5.67
N ARG A 368 -17.82 -4.86 6.86
CA ARG A 368 -18.89 -5.41 7.69
C ARG A 368 -19.91 -4.32 8.04
N LEU A 369 -19.48 -3.21 8.61
CA LEU A 369 -20.37 -2.14 9.07
C LEU A 369 -21.09 -1.44 7.90
N LEU A 370 -20.43 -1.29 6.76
CA LEU A 370 -21.05 -0.74 5.54
C LEU A 370 -22.15 -1.65 5.01
N LEU A 371 -21.90 -2.95 4.89
CA LEU A 371 -22.87 -3.92 4.37
C LEU A 371 -24.04 -4.15 5.31
N ASP A 372 -23.80 -4.08 6.64
CA ASP A 372 -24.85 -4.13 7.65
C ASP A 372 -25.79 -2.90 7.56
N ARG A 373 -25.21 -1.70 7.34
CA ARG A 373 -26.00 -0.46 7.27
C ARG A 373 -26.76 -0.32 5.95
N TYR A 374 -26.14 -0.77 4.84
CA TYR A 374 -26.70 -0.62 3.49
C TYR A 374 -26.85 -1.99 2.80
N PRO A 375 -27.92 -2.73 3.10
CA PRO A 375 -28.16 -4.02 2.45
C PRO A 375 -28.39 -3.91 0.93
N PHE A 376 -28.75 -2.70 0.43
CA PHE A 376 -28.85 -2.42 -1.00
C PHE A 376 -27.74 -1.45 -1.43
N LEU A 377 -26.68 -2.00 -1.96
CA LEU A 377 -25.56 -1.26 -2.56
C LEU A 377 -25.47 -1.66 -4.03
N ALA A 378 -25.33 -0.68 -4.91
CA ALA A 378 -25.09 -0.90 -6.32
C ALA A 378 -24.23 0.22 -6.89
N PHE A 379 -23.53 -0.03 -7.98
CA PHE A 379 -22.87 1.02 -8.74
C PHE A 379 -23.89 2.10 -9.17
N ALA A 380 -23.50 3.37 -9.03
CA ALA A 380 -24.30 4.49 -9.50
C ALA A 380 -24.01 4.83 -10.98
N THR A 381 -22.85 4.41 -11.48
CA THR A 381 -22.36 4.54 -12.86
C THR A 381 -22.00 3.17 -13.40
N ASP A 382 -21.80 3.06 -14.72
CA ASP A 382 -21.26 1.82 -15.29
C ASP A 382 -19.87 1.55 -14.68
N PRO A 383 -19.59 0.34 -14.17
CA PRO A 383 -18.26 -0.01 -13.66
C PRO A 383 -17.12 0.20 -14.67
N ALA A 384 -17.41 0.17 -15.97
CA ALA A 384 -16.43 0.43 -17.02
C ALA A 384 -16.01 1.92 -17.10
N ASP A 385 -16.85 2.84 -16.61
CA ASP A 385 -16.58 4.27 -16.58
C ASP A 385 -15.76 4.69 -15.34
N LEU A 386 -15.53 3.76 -14.40
CA LEU A 386 -14.77 4.06 -13.19
C LEU A 386 -13.29 4.34 -13.51
N THR A 387 -12.80 5.47 -13.02
CA THR A 387 -11.43 5.87 -13.26
C THR A 387 -10.51 5.30 -12.16
N TRP A 388 -9.53 4.53 -12.59
CA TRP A 388 -8.48 4.02 -11.72
C TRP A 388 -7.31 5.01 -11.68
N ARG A 389 -6.85 5.27 -10.49
CA ARG A 389 -5.56 5.92 -10.26
C ARG A 389 -4.50 4.86 -10.42
N THR A 390 -3.50 5.15 -11.23
CA THR A 390 -2.42 4.22 -11.52
C THR A 390 -1.08 4.91 -11.33
N SER A 391 -0.20 4.23 -10.61
CA SER A 391 1.21 4.54 -10.55
C SER A 391 1.98 3.24 -10.77
N THR A 392 3.29 3.33 -10.89
CA THR A 392 4.15 2.14 -10.99
C THR A 392 3.94 1.16 -9.82
N LEU A 393 3.62 1.67 -8.63
CA LEU A 393 3.51 0.87 -7.41
C LEU A 393 2.08 0.62 -6.97
N LEU A 394 1.18 1.59 -7.13
CA LEU A 394 -0.16 1.57 -6.54
C LEU A 394 -1.25 1.62 -7.59
N ARG A 395 -2.38 1.01 -7.25
CA ARG A 395 -3.63 1.10 -8.01
C ARG A 395 -4.80 1.27 -7.06
N GLY A 396 -5.66 2.23 -7.34
CA GLY A 396 -6.87 2.52 -6.55
C GLY A 396 -7.92 3.24 -7.37
N LEU A 397 -9.14 3.27 -6.89
CA LEU A 397 -10.21 4.04 -7.52
C LEU A 397 -10.08 5.52 -7.17
N ARG A 398 -10.30 6.42 -8.15
CA ARG A 398 -10.42 7.86 -7.88
C ARG A 398 -11.65 8.15 -7.06
N GLU A 399 -12.74 7.53 -7.44
CA GLU A 399 -14.04 7.62 -6.80
C GLU A 399 -14.76 6.28 -6.96
N LEU A 400 -15.71 6.02 -6.08
CA LEU A 400 -16.60 4.87 -6.16
C LEU A 400 -18.03 5.34 -5.90
N PRO A 401 -18.70 5.91 -6.92
CA PRO A 401 -20.09 6.36 -6.81
C PRO A 401 -21.03 5.17 -6.64
N LEU A 402 -21.66 5.09 -5.47
CA LEU A 402 -22.60 4.02 -5.16
C LEU A 402 -23.98 4.56 -4.81
N ARG A 403 -25.00 3.84 -5.26
CA ARG A 403 -26.38 4.01 -4.78
C ARG A 403 -26.53 3.27 -3.47
N LEU A 404 -26.96 4.03 -2.45
CA LEU A 404 -27.25 3.52 -1.13
C LEU A 404 -28.74 3.30 -0.97
N GLY A 405 -29.15 2.22 -0.28
CA GLY A 405 -30.53 1.92 0.00
C GLY A 405 -30.72 1.15 1.31
N ARG A 406 -31.91 1.30 1.90
CA ARG A 406 -32.38 0.51 3.05
C ARG A 406 -33.56 -0.36 2.66
N PRO A 407 -33.82 -1.50 3.34
CA PRO A 407 -35.04 -2.27 3.16
C PRO A 407 -36.28 -1.39 3.44
N GLY A 408 -37.27 -1.44 2.55
CA GLY A 408 -38.59 -0.81 2.76
C GLY A 408 -38.83 0.53 2.08
N GLY A 409 -37.90 1.05 1.28
CA GLY A 409 -38.15 2.24 0.46
C GLY A 409 -38.45 1.88 -0.99
N ARG A 410 -39.70 1.96 -1.39
CA ARG A 410 -40.05 1.93 -2.83
C ARG A 410 -39.41 3.14 -3.51
N ASP A 411 -38.56 2.90 -4.49
CA ASP A 411 -38.14 3.93 -5.42
C ASP A 411 -39.39 4.40 -6.17
N SER A 412 -39.82 5.63 -5.91
CA SER A 412 -41.02 6.23 -6.56
C SER A 412 -40.71 6.80 -7.94
N ARG A 413 -39.57 6.45 -8.55
CA ARG A 413 -39.23 6.81 -9.93
C ARG A 413 -39.01 5.52 -10.72
N GLY A 414 -40.01 5.20 -11.53
CA GLY A 414 -39.87 4.19 -12.57
C GLY A 414 -38.78 4.57 -13.57
N PRO A 415 -38.33 3.62 -14.40
CA PRO A 415 -37.33 3.90 -15.42
C PRO A 415 -37.83 5.03 -16.34
N PRO A 416 -36.94 5.93 -16.80
CA PRO A 416 -37.34 6.88 -17.84
C PRO A 416 -37.75 6.11 -19.09
N ALA A 417 -38.88 6.54 -19.66
CA ALA A 417 -39.48 6.01 -20.86
C ALA A 417 -38.59 6.20 -22.10
#